data_315f3823c95ece8289f293e7d6efcfc6
#
_entry.id   315f3823c95ece8289f293e7d6efcfc6
#
_cell.length_a   1.000
_cell.length_b   1.000
_cell.length_c   1.000
_cell.angle_alpha   90.00
_cell.angle_beta   90.00
_cell.angle_gamma   90.00
#
_symmetry.space_group_name_H-M   'P 1'
#
loop_
_entity.id
_entity.type
_entity.pdbx_description
1 polymer ?
#
loop_
_entity_poly.entity_id
_entity_poly.type
_entity_poly.pdbx_seq_one_letter_code
_entity_poly.pdbx_strand_id
1 'polypeptide(L)'
;MARRFWQLHLLDRDGGAVDLMETQVTTVPIPALPSAKTSSTFRKLQAQLRGLVGKAIEDYAMIAEGDKVMVCLSGGKDSYTLLDILLSLQRSAPVRFELVAVNLDQKQPGFPEHVLPDYLRALGVPFHIIEQDTYSVVKRVIPEGKTMCGLCSRLRRGALYRWAAENGVTKVALGHHRDDIVETMFLNLFFGGRLKAMPPKLQSEDGRHIVIRPLAYVPERDIERYARARQFPIIPCTLCGSQENAQRRQIKQMLQAWEREYPGRTESIFSALRSVEPSHLADPNLFDFAALGAKHNG
;
A
#
# COMPACT_ATOMS: atom_id res chain seq x y z
N MET A 1 37.68 -9.57 -1.79
CA MET A 1 37.71 -8.65 -2.92
C MET A 1 36.26 -8.48 -3.40
N ALA A 2 35.60 -7.36 -3.47
CA ALA A 2 35.94 -5.98 -3.43
C ALA A 2 34.80 -5.19 -2.77
N ARG A 3 35.12 -4.37 -1.77
CA ARG A 3 34.28 -3.24 -1.34
C ARG A 3 34.75 -2.01 -2.12
N ARG A 4 33.86 -1.30 -2.74
CA ARG A 4 33.86 0.07 -3.28
C ARG A 4 32.53 0.23 -4.02
N PHE A 5 31.69 1.27 -3.95
CA PHE A 5 31.86 2.70 -3.87
C PHE A 5 30.51 3.34 -3.51
N TRP A 6 30.52 4.38 -2.72
CA TRP A 6 29.79 5.62 -2.96
C TRP A 6 30.45 6.68 -2.09
N GLN A 7 31.49 7.36 -2.64
CA GLN A 7 31.93 8.65 -2.18
C GLN A 7 31.35 9.69 -3.13
N LEU A 8 30.39 10.47 -2.67
CA LEU A 8 30.02 11.73 -3.33
C LEU A 8 30.99 12.81 -2.85
N HIS A 9 31.80 13.33 -3.75
CA HIS A 9 32.53 14.57 -3.54
C HIS A 9 31.60 15.74 -3.82
N LEU A 10 31.19 16.46 -2.79
CA LEU A 10 30.67 17.82 -2.90
C LEU A 10 31.84 18.76 -2.84
N LEU A 11 32.20 19.38 -3.95
CA LEU A 11 33.13 20.52 -3.98
C LEU A 11 32.30 21.81 -3.84
N ASP A 12 32.62 22.60 -2.85
CA ASP A 12 32.15 23.97 -2.71
C ASP A 12 32.87 24.86 -3.75
N ARG A 13 32.17 25.94 -4.16
CA ARG A 13 32.68 26.86 -5.20
C ARG A 13 33.95 27.60 -4.89
N ASP A 14 34.45 27.52 -3.66
CA ASP A 14 35.62 28.29 -3.19
C ASP A 14 36.80 27.41 -2.75
N GLY A 15 36.84 26.12 -3.03
CA GLY A 15 38.03 25.27 -2.91
C GLY A 15 38.53 24.99 -1.49
N GLY A 16 37.74 25.20 -0.44
CA GLY A 16 38.09 24.95 0.95
C GLY A 16 37.73 23.54 1.41
N ALA A 17 38.68 22.80 1.96
CA ALA A 17 38.42 21.52 2.61
C ALA A 17 37.71 21.76 3.96
N VAL A 18 36.48 21.27 4.11
CA VAL A 18 35.79 21.31 5.41
C VAL A 18 36.12 20.05 6.18
N ASP A 19 36.73 20.22 7.33
CA ASP A 19 37.08 19.16 8.28
C ASP A 19 35.77 18.67 8.95
N LEU A 20 35.34 17.44 8.60
CA LEU A 20 34.16 16.82 9.19
C LEU A 20 34.55 16.24 10.57
N MET A 21 34.16 16.93 11.63
CA MET A 21 34.19 16.38 12.98
C MET A 21 33.43 15.05 13.01
N GLU A 22 34.12 13.96 13.35
CA GLU A 22 33.55 12.65 13.65
C GLU A 22 32.60 12.78 14.84
N THR A 23 31.29 12.83 14.52
CA THR A 23 30.26 12.64 15.54
C THR A 23 30.24 11.17 15.92
N GLN A 24 30.71 10.86 17.14
CA GLN A 24 30.60 9.53 17.73
C GLN A 24 29.13 9.14 17.81
N VAL A 25 28.69 8.27 16.88
CA VAL A 25 27.38 7.64 16.93
C VAL A 25 27.41 6.63 18.08
N THR A 26 26.81 7.01 19.21
CA THR A 26 26.55 6.08 20.31
C THR A 26 25.56 5.03 19.78
N THR A 27 26.06 3.84 19.50
CA THR A 27 25.24 2.69 19.11
C THR A 27 24.39 2.24 20.32
N VAL A 28 23.16 2.72 20.39
CA VAL A 28 22.14 2.12 21.26
C VAL A 28 21.90 0.71 20.73
N PRO A 29 21.95 -0.35 21.57
CA PRO A 29 21.69 -1.71 21.12
C PRO A 29 20.29 -1.77 20.52
N ILE A 30 20.20 -2.06 19.23
CA ILE A 30 18.92 -2.32 18.55
C ILE A 30 18.33 -3.56 19.21
N PRO A 31 17.11 -3.51 19.80
CA PRO A 31 16.49 -4.70 20.34
C PRO A 31 16.38 -5.71 19.21
N ALA A 32 16.98 -6.88 19.38
CA ALA A 32 16.83 -7.97 18.43
C ALA A 32 15.34 -8.17 18.18
N LEU A 33 14.94 -8.18 16.91
CA LEU A 33 13.57 -8.58 16.55
C LEU A 33 13.26 -9.84 17.33
N PRO A 34 12.16 -9.90 18.10
CA PRO A 34 11.86 -11.07 18.90
C PRO A 34 11.87 -12.27 17.95
N SER A 35 12.79 -13.21 18.18
CA SER A 35 12.78 -14.51 17.51
C SER A 35 11.56 -15.23 18.07
N ALA A 36 10.37 -14.84 17.62
CA ALA A 36 9.15 -15.52 17.95
C ALA A 36 9.37 -16.96 17.52
N LYS A 37 9.38 -17.89 18.50
CA LYS A 37 9.26 -19.33 18.21
C LYS A 37 8.08 -19.46 17.28
N THR A 38 8.35 -19.58 15.97
CA THR A 38 7.34 -19.54 14.93
C THR A 38 6.43 -20.73 15.13
N SER A 39 5.27 -20.54 15.76
CA SER A 39 4.29 -21.59 15.98
C SER A 39 3.87 -22.19 14.64
N SER A 40 3.48 -23.45 14.64
CA SER A 40 2.96 -24.10 13.43
C SER A 40 1.80 -23.31 12.81
N THR A 41 0.96 -22.71 13.64
CA THR A 41 -0.15 -21.84 13.27
C THR A 41 0.34 -20.57 12.54
N PHE A 42 1.40 -19.93 13.03
CA PHE A 42 1.99 -18.76 12.36
C PHE A 42 2.55 -19.13 10.98
N ARG A 43 3.30 -20.24 10.89
CA ARG A 43 3.86 -20.70 9.60
C ARG A 43 2.76 -21.00 8.58
N LYS A 44 1.65 -21.62 8.99
CA LYS A 44 0.48 -21.85 8.14
C LYS A 44 -0.14 -20.54 7.64
N LEU A 45 -0.33 -19.57 8.55
CA LEU A 45 -0.87 -18.25 8.19
C LEU A 45 0.07 -17.51 7.22
N GLN A 46 1.38 -17.49 7.47
CA GLN A 46 2.35 -16.89 6.58
C GLN A 46 2.34 -17.54 5.18
N ALA A 47 2.30 -18.87 5.12
CA ALA A 47 2.21 -19.60 3.86
C ALA A 47 0.92 -19.27 3.09
N GLN A 48 -0.21 -19.17 3.80
CA GLN A 48 -1.49 -18.75 3.22
C GLN A 48 -1.41 -17.33 2.63
N LEU A 49 -0.89 -16.35 3.39
CA LEU A 49 -0.75 -14.97 2.90
C LEU A 49 0.19 -14.93 1.69
N ARG A 50 1.32 -15.62 1.75
CA ARG A 50 2.25 -15.73 0.60
C ARG A 50 1.56 -16.30 -0.64
N GLY A 51 0.75 -17.34 -0.48
CA GLY A 51 -0.01 -17.95 -1.58
C GLY A 51 -1.01 -16.97 -2.21
N LEU A 52 -1.78 -16.25 -1.38
CA LEU A 52 -2.75 -15.26 -1.85
C LEU A 52 -2.08 -14.07 -2.54
N VAL A 53 -0.99 -13.56 -1.96
CA VAL A 53 -0.22 -12.44 -2.54
C VAL A 53 0.47 -12.87 -3.84
N GLY A 54 1.11 -14.05 -3.86
CA GLY A 54 1.72 -14.61 -5.06
C GLY A 54 0.71 -14.77 -6.19
N LYS A 55 -0.47 -15.33 -5.87
CA LYS A 55 -1.57 -15.47 -6.84
C LYS A 55 -2.06 -14.12 -7.39
N ALA A 56 -2.20 -13.10 -6.53
CA ALA A 56 -2.59 -11.76 -7.00
C ALA A 56 -1.52 -11.13 -7.90
N ILE A 57 -0.23 -11.30 -7.56
CA ILE A 57 0.88 -10.84 -8.40
C ILE A 57 0.85 -11.50 -9.78
N GLU A 58 0.61 -12.80 -9.83
CA GLU A 58 0.52 -13.59 -11.06
C GLU A 58 -0.71 -13.19 -11.89
N ASP A 59 -1.92 -13.28 -11.33
CA ASP A 59 -3.20 -13.04 -12.02
C ASP A 59 -3.25 -11.64 -12.67
N TYR A 60 -2.61 -10.64 -12.06
CA TYR A 60 -2.58 -9.26 -12.58
C TYR A 60 -1.21 -8.82 -13.14
N ALA A 61 -0.27 -9.75 -13.29
CA ALA A 61 1.09 -9.45 -13.77
C ALA A 61 1.68 -8.20 -13.09
N MET A 62 1.65 -8.17 -11.73
CA MET A 62 1.99 -6.98 -10.96
C MET A 62 3.49 -6.69 -10.94
N ILE A 63 4.32 -7.74 -10.88
CA ILE A 63 5.79 -7.65 -10.77
C ILE A 63 6.42 -8.49 -11.86
N ALA A 64 7.42 -7.95 -12.54
CA ALA A 64 8.18 -8.60 -13.61
C ALA A 64 9.68 -8.61 -13.28
N GLU A 65 10.46 -9.32 -14.11
CA GLU A 65 11.93 -9.34 -14.01
C GLU A 65 12.50 -7.93 -14.11
N GLY A 66 13.39 -7.58 -13.17
CA GLY A 66 14.08 -6.28 -13.13
C GLY A 66 13.24 -5.12 -12.57
N ASP A 67 12.01 -5.36 -12.09
CA ASP A 67 11.21 -4.29 -11.47
C ASP A 67 11.84 -3.75 -10.18
N LYS A 68 11.75 -2.44 -9.99
CA LYS A 68 12.02 -1.77 -8.73
C LYS A 68 10.70 -1.37 -8.09
N VAL A 69 10.33 -2.09 -7.03
CA VAL A 69 9.05 -1.96 -6.34
C VAL A 69 9.18 -1.09 -5.10
N MET A 70 8.52 0.06 -5.09
CA MET A 70 8.40 0.93 -3.93
C MET A 70 7.21 0.49 -3.07
N VAL A 71 7.47 0.06 -1.84
CA VAL A 71 6.43 -0.26 -0.85
C VAL A 71 6.13 0.99 -0.03
N CYS A 72 4.91 1.52 -0.17
CA CYS A 72 4.48 2.70 0.59
C CYS A 72 4.10 2.31 2.01
N LEU A 73 4.89 2.74 3.00
CA LEU A 73 4.64 2.49 4.41
C LEU A 73 3.90 3.64 5.07
N SER A 74 2.76 3.33 5.67
CA SER A 74 1.98 4.29 6.47
C SER A 74 2.19 4.13 7.98
N GLY A 75 2.89 3.08 8.41
CA GLY A 75 2.95 2.66 9.82
C GLY A 75 1.75 1.82 10.27
N GLY A 76 0.78 1.56 9.39
CA GLY A 76 -0.37 0.70 9.66
C GLY A 76 -0.09 -0.79 9.41
N LYS A 77 -0.91 -1.66 10.01
CA LYS A 77 -0.80 -3.13 9.93
C LYS A 77 -0.68 -3.66 8.50
N ASP A 78 -1.41 -3.05 7.56
CA ASP A 78 -1.50 -3.51 6.18
C ASP A 78 -0.20 -3.25 5.42
N SER A 79 0.40 -2.08 5.62
CA SER A 79 1.66 -1.70 4.97
C SER A 79 2.85 -2.50 5.51
N TYR A 80 2.89 -2.79 6.82
CA TYR A 80 3.90 -3.69 7.39
C TYR A 80 3.73 -5.12 6.87
N THR A 81 2.49 -5.63 6.82
CA THR A 81 2.20 -6.97 6.29
C THR A 81 2.62 -7.07 4.82
N LEU A 82 2.31 -6.05 4.01
CA LEU A 82 2.73 -5.99 2.61
C LEU A 82 4.24 -6.11 2.48
N LEU A 83 5.00 -5.29 3.20
CA LEU A 83 6.46 -5.31 3.15
C LEU A 83 7.02 -6.68 3.56
N ASP A 84 6.58 -7.23 4.70
CA ASP A 84 7.10 -8.49 5.23
C ASP A 84 6.81 -9.68 4.29
N ILE A 85 5.61 -9.73 3.70
CA ILE A 85 5.26 -10.77 2.73
C ILE A 85 6.03 -10.62 1.42
N LEU A 86 6.20 -9.40 0.89
CA LEU A 86 6.99 -9.16 -0.32
C LEU A 86 8.47 -9.51 -0.13
N LEU A 87 9.07 -9.17 1.01
CA LEU A 87 10.43 -9.60 1.38
C LEU A 87 10.55 -11.13 1.44
N SER A 88 9.52 -11.78 1.97
CA SER A 88 9.49 -13.23 2.03
C SER A 88 9.33 -13.87 0.65
N LEU A 89 8.53 -13.29 -0.24
CA LEU A 89 8.35 -13.75 -1.62
C LEU A 89 9.59 -13.50 -2.47
N GLN A 90 10.24 -12.34 -2.35
CA GLN A 90 11.45 -11.97 -3.10
C GLN A 90 12.53 -13.04 -3.02
N ARG A 91 12.68 -13.72 -1.88
CA ARG A 91 13.66 -14.79 -1.67
C ARG A 91 13.40 -16.07 -2.47
N SER A 92 12.17 -16.26 -2.94
CA SER A 92 11.73 -17.48 -3.64
C SER A 92 10.95 -17.21 -4.92
N ALA A 93 10.90 -15.95 -5.36
CA ALA A 93 10.21 -15.56 -6.58
C ALA A 93 10.92 -16.13 -7.82
N PRO A 94 10.18 -16.47 -8.88
CA PRO A 94 10.76 -16.92 -10.15
C PRO A 94 11.40 -15.76 -10.95
N VAL A 95 11.13 -14.50 -10.55
CA VAL A 95 11.68 -13.28 -11.15
C VAL A 95 12.47 -12.48 -10.11
N ARG A 96 13.51 -11.77 -10.55
CA ARG A 96 14.30 -10.88 -9.70
C ARG A 96 13.70 -9.47 -9.73
N PHE A 97 13.50 -8.90 -8.57
CA PHE A 97 13.04 -7.52 -8.40
C PHE A 97 13.65 -6.89 -7.15
N GLU A 98 13.74 -5.58 -7.15
CA GLU A 98 14.22 -4.80 -6.00
C GLU A 98 13.05 -4.31 -5.17
N LEU A 99 13.24 -4.21 -3.84
CA LEU A 99 12.30 -3.60 -2.91
C LEU A 99 12.94 -2.40 -2.24
N VAL A 100 12.19 -1.31 -2.19
CA VAL A 100 12.52 -0.14 -1.38
C VAL A 100 11.29 0.26 -0.57
N ALA A 101 11.45 0.46 0.72
CA ALA A 101 10.39 0.93 1.61
C ALA A 101 10.40 2.46 1.65
N VAL A 102 9.25 3.11 1.43
CA VAL A 102 9.16 4.57 1.45
C VAL A 102 8.02 5.01 2.35
N ASN A 103 8.33 5.91 3.29
CA ASN A 103 7.33 6.58 4.12
C ASN A 103 7.31 8.08 3.79
N LEU A 104 6.14 8.69 3.84
CA LEU A 104 6.01 10.15 3.87
C LEU A 104 5.71 10.60 5.29
N ASP A 105 6.67 11.27 5.91
CA ASP A 105 6.46 12.05 7.11
C ASP A 105 5.79 13.38 6.74
N GLN A 106 4.54 13.52 7.16
CA GLN A 106 3.71 14.69 6.87
C GLN A 106 3.87 15.80 7.91
N LYS A 107 4.77 15.61 8.88
CA LYS A 107 4.98 16.49 10.03
C LYS A 107 3.71 16.66 10.88
N GLN A 108 2.97 15.57 11.06
CA GLN A 108 1.81 15.55 11.96
C GLN A 108 2.29 15.63 13.43
N PRO A 109 1.67 16.48 14.27
CA PRO A 109 2.00 16.51 15.69
C PRO A 109 1.83 15.14 16.36
N GLY A 110 2.85 14.71 17.11
CA GLY A 110 2.84 13.43 17.82
C GLY A 110 3.16 12.20 16.94
N PHE A 111 3.56 12.40 15.69
CA PHE A 111 4.04 11.28 14.86
C PHE A 111 5.40 10.78 15.39
N PRO A 112 5.53 9.47 15.70
CA PRO A 112 6.76 8.92 16.26
C PRO A 112 7.79 8.67 15.13
N GLU A 113 8.57 9.70 14.77
CA GLU A 113 9.49 9.72 13.62
C GLU A 113 10.52 8.59 13.65
N HIS A 114 10.90 8.07 14.83
CA HIS A 114 11.91 7.02 14.99
C HIS A 114 11.41 5.59 14.70
N VAL A 115 10.10 5.33 14.87
CA VAL A 115 9.55 3.95 14.85
C VAL A 115 9.78 3.25 13.52
N LEU A 116 9.47 3.91 12.40
CA LEU A 116 9.64 3.31 11.07
C LEU A 116 11.12 3.15 10.70
N PRO A 117 11.99 4.17 10.84
CA PRO A 117 13.42 4.01 10.57
C PRO A 117 14.07 2.91 11.38
N ASP A 118 13.78 2.81 12.68
CA ASP A 118 14.36 1.78 13.55
C ASP A 118 13.92 0.38 13.13
N TYR A 119 12.63 0.20 12.83
CA TYR A 119 12.11 -1.06 12.33
C TYR A 119 12.77 -1.46 10.99
N LEU A 120 12.90 -0.53 10.05
CA LEU A 120 13.46 -0.80 8.72
C LEU A 120 14.97 -1.07 8.76
N ARG A 121 15.72 -0.37 9.64
CA ARG A 121 17.13 -0.68 9.88
C ARG A 121 17.30 -2.08 10.45
N ALA A 122 16.46 -2.47 11.41
CA ALA A 122 16.50 -3.81 11.99
C ALA A 122 16.19 -4.92 10.96
N LEU A 123 15.36 -4.63 9.95
CA LEU A 123 15.08 -5.54 8.85
C LEU A 123 16.20 -5.59 7.79
N GLY A 124 17.10 -4.61 7.76
CA GLY A 124 18.13 -4.49 6.72
C GLY A 124 17.58 -4.17 5.33
N VAL A 125 16.42 -3.51 5.25
CA VAL A 125 15.73 -3.18 3.98
C VAL A 125 16.13 -1.78 3.54
N PRO A 126 16.43 -1.54 2.25
CA PRO A 126 16.59 -0.19 1.72
C PRO A 126 15.32 0.63 1.97
N PHE A 127 15.47 1.83 2.53
CA PHE A 127 14.31 2.68 2.80
C PHE A 127 14.63 4.17 2.63
N HIS A 128 13.57 4.95 2.46
CA HIS A 128 13.63 6.41 2.43
C HIS A 128 12.45 7.03 3.18
N ILE A 129 12.71 8.07 3.95
CA ILE A 129 11.68 8.89 4.59
C ILE A 129 11.61 10.22 3.84
N ILE A 130 10.49 10.45 3.16
CA ILE A 130 10.22 11.75 2.53
C ILE A 130 9.70 12.68 3.62
N GLU A 131 10.40 13.77 3.87
CA GLU A 131 9.95 14.80 4.81
C GLU A 131 9.27 15.92 4.02
N GLN A 132 7.98 16.08 4.20
CA GLN A 132 7.22 17.16 3.58
C GLN A 132 6.02 17.55 4.44
N ASP A 133 6.01 18.77 4.96
CA ASP A 133 4.90 19.28 5.77
C ASP A 133 3.64 19.47 4.91
N THR A 134 2.96 18.36 4.67
CA THR A 134 1.64 18.36 4.03
C THR A 134 0.52 18.59 5.01
N TYR A 135 0.76 18.34 6.30
CA TYR A 135 -0.23 18.52 7.36
C TYR A 135 -0.61 19.99 7.53
N SER A 136 0.37 20.89 7.70
CA SER A 136 0.12 22.32 7.82
C SER A 136 -0.56 22.91 6.58
N VAL A 137 -0.21 22.41 5.38
CA VAL A 137 -0.89 22.81 4.14
C VAL A 137 -2.38 22.44 4.18
N VAL A 138 -2.69 21.19 4.56
CA VAL A 138 -4.07 20.72 4.64
C VAL A 138 -4.87 21.51 5.69
N LYS A 139 -4.28 21.73 6.87
CA LYS A 139 -4.94 22.53 7.96
C LYS A 139 -5.23 23.96 7.53
N ARG A 140 -4.35 24.59 6.76
CA ARG A 140 -4.53 25.95 6.26
C ARG A 140 -5.60 26.07 5.17
N VAL A 141 -5.72 25.03 4.31
CA VAL A 141 -6.61 25.09 3.13
C VAL A 141 -8.03 24.61 3.44
N ILE A 142 -8.17 23.62 4.33
CA ILE A 142 -9.46 23.01 4.63
C ILE A 142 -10.06 23.68 5.88
N PRO A 143 -11.26 24.26 5.79
CA PRO A 143 -11.95 24.85 6.93
C PRO A 143 -12.20 23.83 8.05
N GLU A 144 -12.24 24.32 9.30
CA GLU A 144 -12.55 23.49 10.46
C GLU A 144 -13.91 22.80 10.30
N GLY A 145 -14.00 21.53 10.73
CA GLY A 145 -15.20 20.69 10.58
C GLY A 145 -15.40 20.06 9.20
N LYS A 146 -14.55 20.36 8.21
CA LYS A 146 -14.57 19.69 6.90
C LYS A 146 -13.57 18.54 6.83
N THR A 147 -13.87 17.52 6.00
CA THR A 147 -12.97 16.37 5.84
C THR A 147 -11.71 16.76 5.10
N MET A 148 -10.56 16.46 5.70
CA MET A 148 -9.23 16.75 5.16
C MET A 148 -8.70 15.64 4.24
N CYS A 149 -9.32 14.45 4.24
CA CYS A 149 -8.78 13.24 3.61
C CYS A 149 -8.52 13.38 2.11
N GLY A 150 -9.39 14.09 1.38
CA GLY A 150 -9.25 14.25 -0.07
C GLY A 150 -8.00 15.04 -0.48
N LEU A 151 -7.71 16.16 0.17
CA LEU A 151 -6.52 16.96 -0.10
C LEU A 151 -5.26 16.25 0.43
N CYS A 152 -5.32 15.72 1.65
CA CYS A 152 -4.23 14.96 2.25
C CYS A 152 -3.77 13.81 1.33
N SER A 153 -4.70 12.98 0.84
CA SER A 153 -4.36 11.86 -0.03
C SER A 153 -3.76 12.30 -1.37
N ARG A 154 -4.19 13.44 -1.92
CA ARG A 154 -3.59 14.02 -3.15
C ARG A 154 -2.16 14.48 -2.92
N LEU A 155 -1.90 15.22 -1.85
CA LEU A 155 -0.56 15.70 -1.52
C LEU A 155 0.40 14.53 -1.24
N ARG A 156 -0.07 13.53 -0.48
CA ARG A 156 0.70 12.30 -0.24
C ARG A 156 1.09 11.59 -1.53
N ARG A 157 0.13 11.38 -2.42
CA ARG A 157 0.40 10.74 -3.72
C ARG A 157 1.40 11.55 -4.54
N GLY A 158 1.23 12.87 -4.59
CA GLY A 158 2.15 13.75 -5.32
C GLY A 158 3.60 13.65 -4.82
N ALA A 159 3.81 13.63 -3.50
CA ALA A 159 5.14 13.46 -2.92
C ALA A 159 5.74 12.08 -3.23
N LEU A 160 4.97 11.01 -3.01
CA LEU A 160 5.40 9.63 -3.27
C LEU A 160 5.71 9.39 -4.76
N TYR A 161 4.88 9.89 -5.67
CA TYR A 161 5.07 9.72 -7.11
C TYR A 161 6.27 10.50 -7.64
N ARG A 162 6.50 11.71 -7.12
CA ARG A 162 7.71 12.48 -7.46
C ARG A 162 8.96 11.70 -7.08
N TRP A 163 9.03 11.25 -5.83
CA TRP A 163 10.16 10.46 -5.37
C TRP A 163 10.33 9.17 -6.19
N ALA A 164 9.24 8.49 -6.53
CA ALA A 164 9.27 7.30 -7.35
C ALA A 164 9.87 7.55 -8.74
N ALA A 165 9.47 8.65 -9.40
CA ALA A 165 10.00 9.04 -10.70
C ALA A 165 11.50 9.36 -10.65
N GLU A 166 11.93 10.12 -9.63
CA GLU A 166 13.34 10.52 -9.44
C GLU A 166 14.26 9.34 -9.12
N ASN A 167 13.71 8.25 -8.57
CA ASN A 167 14.49 7.10 -8.12
C ASN A 167 14.31 5.83 -8.98
N GLY A 168 13.76 5.95 -10.20
CA GLY A 168 13.65 4.85 -11.14
C GLY A 168 12.71 3.72 -10.67
N VAL A 169 11.70 4.04 -9.86
CA VAL A 169 10.69 3.08 -9.39
C VAL A 169 9.77 2.70 -10.56
N THR A 170 9.60 1.41 -10.79
CA THR A 170 8.73 0.89 -11.85
C THR A 170 7.32 0.55 -11.33
N LYS A 171 7.21 0.19 -10.04
CA LYS A 171 5.94 -0.18 -9.40
C LYS A 171 5.79 0.49 -8.03
N VAL A 172 4.62 1.04 -7.78
CA VAL A 172 4.23 1.60 -6.48
C VAL A 172 3.26 0.64 -5.80
N ALA A 173 3.71 -0.06 -4.75
CA ALA A 173 2.94 -1.04 -4.00
C ALA A 173 2.24 -0.41 -2.80
N LEU A 174 0.91 -0.56 -2.74
CA LEU A 174 0.05 -0.05 -1.68
C LEU A 174 -0.58 -1.20 -0.89
N GLY A 175 -0.71 -1.02 0.43
CA GLY A 175 -1.23 -2.01 1.38
C GLY A 175 -2.75 -2.21 1.37
N HIS A 176 -3.45 -1.84 0.30
CA HIS A 176 -4.88 -2.09 0.20
C HIS A 176 -5.16 -3.58 0.01
N HIS A 177 -6.15 -4.08 0.73
CA HIS A 177 -6.50 -5.50 0.77
C HIS A 177 -7.89 -5.78 0.18
N ARG A 178 -8.32 -7.06 0.17
CA ARG A 178 -9.59 -7.51 -0.41
C ARG A 178 -10.79 -6.71 0.11
N ASP A 179 -10.86 -6.52 1.42
CA ASP A 179 -11.99 -5.85 2.06
C ASP A 179 -12.06 -4.37 1.68
N ASP A 180 -10.93 -3.66 1.51
CA ASP A 180 -10.87 -2.29 0.97
C ASP A 180 -11.46 -2.19 -0.44
N ILE A 181 -11.20 -3.21 -1.28
CA ILE A 181 -11.72 -3.27 -2.65
C ILE A 181 -13.25 -3.38 -2.62
N VAL A 182 -13.77 -4.27 -1.77
CA VAL A 182 -15.21 -4.46 -1.59
C VAL A 182 -15.87 -3.22 -0.98
N GLU A 183 -15.29 -2.66 0.09
CA GLU A 183 -15.77 -1.40 0.69
C GLU A 183 -15.84 -0.27 -0.34
N THR A 184 -14.81 -0.15 -1.19
CA THR A 184 -14.76 0.88 -2.23
C THR A 184 -15.84 0.69 -3.28
N MET A 185 -16.16 -0.56 -3.64
CA MET A 185 -17.29 -0.85 -4.53
C MET A 185 -18.62 -0.36 -3.93
N PHE A 186 -18.90 -0.69 -2.67
CA PHE A 186 -20.15 -0.26 -2.04
C PHE A 186 -20.23 1.25 -1.83
N LEU A 187 -19.10 1.91 -1.53
CA LEU A 187 -19.04 3.38 -1.48
C LEU A 187 -19.40 4.01 -2.83
N ASN A 188 -18.86 3.49 -3.93
CA ASN A 188 -19.21 3.98 -5.26
C ASN A 188 -20.66 3.64 -5.65
N LEU A 189 -21.14 2.45 -5.30
CA LEU A 189 -22.48 2.00 -5.60
C LEU A 189 -23.54 2.85 -4.88
N PHE A 190 -23.41 3.05 -3.56
CA PHE A 190 -24.42 3.71 -2.75
C PHE A 190 -24.36 5.23 -2.78
N PHE A 191 -23.16 5.80 -2.88
CA PHE A 191 -22.96 7.24 -2.80
C PHE A 191 -22.49 7.89 -4.11
N GLY A 192 -21.98 7.08 -5.05
CA GLY A 192 -21.46 7.57 -6.33
C GLY A 192 -22.29 7.18 -7.54
N GLY A 193 -23.30 6.33 -7.38
CA GLY A 193 -24.12 5.81 -8.50
C GLY A 193 -23.29 5.11 -9.58
N ARG A 194 -22.20 4.44 -9.18
CA ARG A 194 -21.25 3.80 -10.11
C ARG A 194 -20.88 2.41 -9.64
N LEU A 195 -20.93 1.44 -10.53
CA LEU A 195 -20.38 0.10 -10.31
C LEU A 195 -18.87 0.14 -10.56
N LYS A 196 -18.12 0.57 -9.54
CA LYS A 196 -16.67 0.80 -9.60
C LYS A 196 -16.01 0.36 -8.28
N ALA A 197 -14.98 -0.44 -8.38
CA ALA A 197 -14.15 -0.84 -7.24
C ALA A 197 -12.74 -0.25 -7.33
N MET A 198 -11.86 -0.66 -6.43
CA MET A 198 -10.44 -0.35 -6.44
C MET A 198 -9.70 -1.44 -7.23
N PRO A 199 -9.08 -1.14 -8.38
CA PRO A 199 -8.42 -2.18 -9.19
C PRO A 199 -7.14 -2.68 -8.51
N PRO A 200 -6.81 -3.98 -8.63
CA PRO A 200 -5.57 -4.54 -8.09
C PRO A 200 -4.30 -3.97 -8.75
N LYS A 201 -4.38 -3.57 -10.00
CA LYS A 201 -3.32 -2.91 -10.76
C LYS A 201 -3.90 -1.74 -11.54
N LEU A 202 -3.21 -0.60 -11.54
CA LEU A 202 -3.69 0.64 -12.13
C LEU A 202 -2.52 1.46 -12.66
N GLN A 203 -2.66 2.04 -13.82
CA GLN A 203 -1.79 3.14 -14.27
C GLN A 203 -2.28 4.43 -13.62
N SER A 204 -1.35 5.25 -13.10
CA SER A 204 -1.68 6.57 -12.53
C SER A 204 -2.30 7.49 -13.57
N GLU A 205 -3.07 8.51 -13.13
CA GLU A 205 -3.77 9.44 -14.03
C GLU A 205 -2.81 10.19 -14.97
N ASP A 206 -1.58 10.42 -14.53
CA ASP A 206 -0.51 11.05 -15.34
C ASP A 206 0.25 10.05 -16.23
N GLY A 207 -0.13 8.77 -16.21
CA GLY A 207 0.45 7.71 -17.02
C GLY A 207 1.86 7.26 -16.63
N ARG A 208 2.48 7.89 -15.60
CA ARG A 208 3.89 7.69 -15.27
C ARG A 208 4.18 6.54 -14.32
N HIS A 209 3.19 6.12 -13.52
CA HIS A 209 3.38 5.13 -12.47
C HIS A 209 2.41 3.97 -12.61
N ILE A 210 2.89 2.76 -12.34
CA ILE A 210 2.05 1.58 -12.19
C ILE A 210 1.86 1.33 -10.69
N VAL A 211 0.63 1.49 -10.24
CA VAL A 211 0.21 1.20 -8.86
C VAL A 211 -0.25 -0.24 -8.76
N ILE A 212 0.25 -0.98 -7.78
CA ILE A 212 -0.11 -2.38 -7.52
C ILE A 212 -0.61 -2.55 -6.08
N ARG A 213 -1.50 -3.53 -5.89
CA ARG A 213 -2.07 -3.90 -4.58
C ARG A 213 -1.92 -5.39 -4.35
N PRO A 214 -0.73 -5.85 -3.96
CA PRO A 214 -0.47 -7.29 -3.83
C PRO A 214 -1.33 -7.98 -2.77
N LEU A 215 -1.86 -7.23 -1.79
CA LEU A 215 -2.80 -7.76 -0.79
C LEU A 215 -4.25 -7.89 -1.31
N ALA A 216 -4.52 -7.68 -2.61
CA ALA A 216 -5.86 -7.66 -3.18
C ALA A 216 -6.71 -8.91 -2.89
N TYR A 217 -6.11 -10.07 -2.67
CA TYR A 217 -6.79 -11.32 -2.33
C TYR A 217 -6.81 -11.64 -0.82
N VAL A 218 -6.10 -10.86 -0.02
CA VAL A 218 -5.93 -11.13 1.41
C VAL A 218 -7.09 -10.54 2.22
N PRO A 219 -7.81 -11.35 3.03
CA PRO A 219 -8.82 -10.86 3.96
C PRO A 219 -8.20 -10.00 5.07
N GLU A 220 -8.86 -8.91 5.47
CA GLU A 220 -8.39 -8.03 6.55
C GLU A 220 -8.14 -8.81 7.85
N ARG A 221 -9.04 -9.74 8.20
CA ARG A 221 -8.90 -10.59 9.40
C ARG A 221 -7.59 -11.36 9.47
N ASP A 222 -7.07 -11.79 8.32
CA ASP A 222 -5.81 -12.55 8.27
C ASP A 222 -4.61 -11.61 8.39
N ILE A 223 -4.70 -10.39 7.86
CA ILE A 223 -3.70 -9.33 8.09
C ILE A 223 -3.63 -8.96 9.57
N GLU A 224 -4.77 -8.79 10.25
CA GLU A 224 -4.82 -8.49 11.68
C GLU A 224 -4.18 -9.60 12.54
N ARG A 225 -4.47 -10.87 12.21
CA ARG A 225 -3.85 -12.02 12.86
C ARG A 225 -2.34 -12.06 12.65
N TYR A 226 -1.92 -11.78 11.40
CA TYR A 226 -0.52 -11.76 11.03
C TYR A 226 0.23 -10.62 11.74
N ALA A 227 -0.29 -9.42 11.69
CA ALA A 227 0.29 -8.25 12.32
C ALA A 227 0.47 -8.42 13.83
N ARG A 228 -0.55 -9.00 14.52
CA ARG A 228 -0.45 -9.35 15.95
C ARG A 228 0.64 -10.37 16.22
N ALA A 229 0.73 -11.42 15.41
CA ALA A 229 1.75 -12.46 15.57
C ALA A 229 3.17 -11.96 15.30
N ARG A 230 3.32 -10.97 14.39
CA ARG A 230 4.59 -10.31 14.06
C ARG A 230 4.94 -9.18 15.01
N GLN A 231 4.00 -8.75 15.85
CA GLN A 231 4.18 -7.63 16.79
C GLN A 231 4.69 -6.37 16.09
N PHE A 232 4.12 -6.04 14.93
CA PHE A 232 4.51 -4.83 14.20
C PHE A 232 4.34 -3.58 15.07
N PRO A 233 5.28 -2.63 15.01
CA PRO A 233 5.19 -1.37 15.76
C PRO A 233 4.19 -0.42 15.07
N ILE A 234 2.90 -0.73 15.22
CA ILE A 234 1.83 0.00 14.53
C ILE A 234 1.72 1.41 15.06
N ILE A 235 1.75 2.38 14.15
CA ILE A 235 1.52 3.80 14.44
C ILE A 235 0.02 4.07 14.28
N PRO A 236 -0.68 4.59 15.31
CA PRO A 236 -2.12 4.87 15.24
C PRO A 236 -2.45 5.91 14.16
N CYS A 237 -3.50 5.65 13.37
CA CYS A 237 -3.96 6.56 12.31
C CYS A 237 -4.78 7.77 12.83
N THR A 238 -4.90 7.93 14.14
CA THR A 238 -5.73 8.97 14.78
C THR A 238 -5.06 10.33 14.94
N LEU A 239 -3.79 10.44 14.57
CA LEU A 239 -2.96 11.63 14.80
C LEU A 239 -3.46 12.88 14.08
N CYS A 240 -4.16 12.77 12.95
CA CYS A 240 -4.64 13.93 12.19
C CYS A 240 -5.96 14.51 12.72
N GLY A 241 -6.61 13.88 13.70
CA GLY A 241 -7.92 14.31 14.22
C GLY A 241 -9.06 14.29 13.19
N SER A 242 -8.80 13.88 11.94
CA SER A 242 -9.86 13.73 10.95
C SER A 242 -10.69 12.50 11.31
N GLN A 243 -12.00 12.69 11.40
CA GLN A 243 -12.89 11.55 11.54
C GLN A 243 -12.74 10.67 10.30
N GLU A 244 -12.58 9.38 10.53
CA GLU A 244 -12.73 8.38 9.48
C GLU A 244 -14.03 8.68 8.73
N ASN A 245 -14.01 8.64 7.41
CA ASN A 245 -15.18 8.93 6.60
C ASN A 245 -16.36 8.10 7.14
N ALA A 246 -17.39 8.75 7.67
CA ALA A 246 -18.54 8.11 8.32
C ALA A 246 -19.19 7.07 7.37
N GLN A 247 -19.23 7.38 6.07
CA GLN A 247 -19.76 6.48 5.05
C GLN A 247 -18.94 5.19 4.95
N ARG A 248 -17.61 5.26 4.97
CA ARG A 248 -16.75 4.06 4.94
C ARG A 248 -16.97 3.19 6.18
N ARG A 249 -17.10 3.80 7.33
CA ARG A 249 -17.39 3.09 8.59
C ARG A 249 -18.74 2.37 8.53
N GLN A 250 -19.78 3.02 7.99
CA GLN A 250 -21.09 2.41 7.79
C GLN A 250 -21.03 1.20 6.85
N ILE A 251 -20.36 1.33 5.72
CA ILE A 251 -20.15 0.21 4.78
C ILE A 251 -19.40 -0.94 5.46
N LYS A 252 -18.31 -0.64 6.17
CA LYS A 252 -17.54 -1.67 6.89
C LYS A 252 -18.41 -2.41 7.91
N GLN A 253 -19.20 -1.69 8.71
CA GLN A 253 -20.11 -2.29 9.69
C GLN A 253 -21.18 -3.18 9.01
N MET A 254 -21.76 -2.72 7.92
CA MET A 254 -22.73 -3.49 7.14
C MET A 254 -22.11 -4.79 6.60
N LEU A 255 -20.93 -4.73 5.98
CA LEU A 255 -20.23 -5.90 5.46
C LEU A 255 -19.84 -6.88 6.57
N GLN A 256 -19.40 -6.38 7.71
CA GLN A 256 -19.10 -7.21 8.87
C GLN A 256 -20.34 -7.88 9.47
N ALA A 257 -21.47 -7.20 9.45
CA ALA A 257 -22.74 -7.80 9.87
C ALA A 257 -23.17 -8.93 8.91
N TRP A 258 -23.10 -8.71 7.61
CA TRP A 258 -23.40 -9.73 6.60
C TRP A 258 -22.45 -10.92 6.67
N GLU A 259 -21.15 -10.70 6.87
CA GLU A 259 -20.18 -11.78 7.00
C GLU A 259 -20.43 -12.64 8.24
N ARG A 260 -20.94 -12.05 9.35
CA ARG A 260 -21.30 -12.80 10.56
C ARG A 260 -22.57 -13.64 10.36
N GLU A 261 -23.57 -13.07 9.71
CA GLU A 261 -24.86 -13.73 9.46
C GLU A 261 -24.74 -14.79 8.35
N TYR A 262 -23.97 -14.46 7.31
CA TYR A 262 -23.75 -15.31 6.14
C TYR A 262 -22.26 -15.41 5.81
N PRO A 263 -21.51 -16.29 6.47
CA PRO A 263 -20.07 -16.45 6.26
C PRO A 263 -19.70 -16.68 4.79
N GLY A 264 -18.68 -15.99 4.31
CA GLY A 264 -18.19 -16.05 2.94
C GLY A 264 -18.82 -15.02 1.98
N ARG A 265 -19.67 -14.11 2.47
CA ARG A 265 -20.29 -13.08 1.60
C ARG A 265 -19.30 -12.10 1.03
N THR A 266 -18.32 -11.67 1.81
CA THR A 266 -17.25 -10.78 1.31
C THR A 266 -16.47 -11.43 0.18
N GLU A 267 -16.18 -12.73 0.28
CA GLU A 267 -15.53 -13.49 -0.79
C GLU A 267 -16.41 -13.60 -2.04
N SER A 268 -17.70 -13.89 -1.87
CA SER A 268 -18.65 -13.96 -2.99
C SER A 268 -18.75 -12.63 -3.74
N ILE A 269 -18.82 -11.51 -3.01
CA ILE A 269 -18.86 -10.16 -3.59
C ILE A 269 -17.57 -9.87 -4.34
N PHE A 270 -16.42 -10.20 -3.73
CA PHE A 270 -15.12 -10.01 -4.38
C PHE A 270 -14.98 -10.86 -5.66
N SER A 271 -15.48 -12.10 -5.63
CA SER A 271 -15.51 -12.99 -6.81
C SER A 271 -16.38 -12.41 -7.93
N ALA A 272 -17.53 -11.81 -7.59
CA ALA A 272 -18.41 -11.16 -8.57
C ALA A 272 -17.71 -10.01 -9.32
N LEU A 273 -16.81 -9.27 -8.66
CA LEU A 273 -15.99 -8.24 -9.32
C LEU A 273 -15.03 -8.79 -10.39
N ARG A 274 -14.76 -10.10 -10.35
CA ARG A 274 -13.88 -10.80 -11.29
C ARG A 274 -14.63 -11.62 -12.34
N SER A 275 -15.96 -11.66 -12.24
CA SER A 275 -16.87 -12.45 -13.09
C SER A 275 -18.01 -11.56 -13.54
N VAL A 276 -17.69 -10.58 -14.39
CA VAL A 276 -18.67 -9.61 -14.90
C VAL A 276 -19.28 -10.15 -16.20
N GLU A 277 -20.61 -10.12 -16.28
CA GLU A 277 -21.38 -10.46 -17.49
C GLU A 277 -21.86 -9.16 -18.15
N PRO A 278 -21.12 -8.60 -19.12
CA PRO A 278 -21.44 -7.30 -19.71
C PRO A 278 -22.85 -7.19 -20.28
N SER A 279 -23.33 -8.25 -20.94
CA SER A 279 -24.66 -8.29 -21.53
C SER A 279 -25.81 -8.25 -20.52
N HIS A 280 -25.54 -8.47 -19.24
CA HIS A 280 -26.50 -8.43 -18.14
C HIS A 280 -26.40 -7.17 -17.28
N LEU A 281 -25.57 -6.20 -17.71
CA LEU A 281 -25.47 -4.87 -17.11
C LEU A 281 -26.13 -3.84 -18.03
N ALA A 282 -26.66 -2.74 -17.46
CA ALA A 282 -27.40 -1.73 -18.20
C ALA A 282 -26.49 -0.63 -18.81
N ASP A 283 -25.20 -0.88 -19.02
CA ASP A 283 -24.25 0.10 -19.57
C ASP A 283 -24.07 -0.12 -21.08
N PRO A 284 -24.56 0.79 -21.94
CA PRO A 284 -24.45 0.65 -23.39
C PRO A 284 -23.02 0.80 -23.92
N ASN A 285 -22.09 1.33 -23.11
CA ASN A 285 -20.67 1.38 -23.49
C ASN A 285 -19.96 0.05 -23.18
N LEU A 286 -20.55 -0.79 -22.33
CA LEU A 286 -19.98 -2.08 -21.95
C LEU A 286 -20.50 -3.21 -22.85
N PHE A 287 -21.73 -3.08 -23.35
CA PHE A 287 -22.34 -4.05 -24.23
C PHE A 287 -23.21 -3.34 -25.28
N ASP A 288 -23.06 -3.75 -26.55
CA ASP A 288 -23.83 -3.19 -27.68
C ASP A 288 -25.21 -3.81 -27.77
N PHE A 289 -26.19 -3.24 -27.07
CA PHE A 289 -27.56 -3.66 -27.11
C PHE A 289 -28.25 -3.38 -28.47
N ALA A 290 -27.77 -2.37 -29.23
CA ALA A 290 -28.33 -2.01 -30.52
C ALA A 290 -28.02 -3.07 -31.59
N ALA A 291 -26.99 -3.85 -31.44
CA ALA A 291 -26.65 -4.97 -32.32
C ALA A 291 -27.56 -6.17 -32.14
N LEU A 292 -28.31 -6.25 -31.01
CA LEU A 292 -29.27 -7.37 -30.82
C LEU A 292 -30.43 -7.31 -31.79
N GLY A 293 -30.65 -8.41 -32.54
CA GLY A 293 -31.73 -8.52 -33.52
C GLY A 293 -31.44 -7.84 -34.86
N ALA A 294 -30.28 -7.22 -35.06
CA ALA A 294 -29.81 -6.80 -36.38
C ALA A 294 -29.66 -8.09 -37.26
N LYS A 295 -30.55 -8.28 -38.24
CA LYS A 295 -30.40 -9.37 -39.21
C LYS A 295 -29.07 -9.19 -39.92
N HIS A 296 -28.21 -10.21 -39.92
CA HIS A 296 -27.14 -10.31 -40.90
C HIS A 296 -27.83 -10.39 -42.30
N ASN A 297 -27.96 -9.27 -42.96
CA ASN A 297 -28.20 -9.24 -44.40
C ASN A 297 -26.87 -9.66 -45.05
N GLY A 298 -26.69 -10.99 -45.21
CA GLY A 298 -25.61 -11.57 -46.00
C GLY A 298 -25.91 -11.48 -47.49
#